data_e7a7eb5104484ecf8cd5570e154bb170
#
_entry.id   e7a7eb5104484ecf8cd5570e154bb170
#
_cell.length_a   1.000
_cell.length_b   1.000
_cell.length_c   1.000
_cell.angle_alpha   90.00
_cell.angle_beta   90.00
_cell.angle_gamma   90.00
#
_symmetry.space_group_name_H-M   'P 1'
#
loop_
_entity.id
_entity.type
_entity.pdbx_description
1 polymer ?
#
loop_
_entity_poly.entity_id
_entity_poly.type
_entity_poly.pdbx_seq_one_letter_code
_entity_poly.pdbx_strand_id
1 'polypeptide(L)'
;MKLITFTIPCYNSQDYMRHCIDNIVAAGDEVEVIIVNDGSKDNTGKIADEYEKKYPTIVKAIQKENGGHGSGVMAGIRNATGLFFKVVDSDDWVETSDVLDMLNLIKKHIEEKLDVDLYITNYVYEHAKDNTRFVMHYRKCLPHEEAFDWTEMKRVKLETVLLMHSLMYRLDKLRESKLDLPNHTFYVDNIYAYVPLPFMKNVFYHDLDFYHYFIGREGQSIDYKTMCSRHEQQQRVFKIMFKTYNYDDLNGYPRHLRKYMWKYLMIIYAITIMTIVGVKEDKPLRKQVYKDFHKELKEIDERAYRKLRYHTIASFLINLPTYTLKSFMSRKVYGFYQRKLKIG
;
A
#
# COMPACT_ATOMS: atom_id res chain seq x y z
N MET A 1 -3.08 -14.24 23.97
CA MET A 1 -2.24 -14.14 22.75
C MET A 1 -2.78 -12.98 21.92
N LYS A 2 -1.94 -12.14 21.36
CA LYS A 2 -2.38 -11.08 20.44
C LYS A 2 -2.66 -11.69 19.07
N LEU A 3 -3.86 -11.45 18.54
CA LEU A 3 -4.24 -11.96 17.22
C LEU A 3 -3.87 -10.99 16.11
N ILE A 4 -4.08 -9.69 16.33
CA ILE A 4 -3.76 -8.66 15.33
C ILE A 4 -2.89 -7.59 15.97
N THR A 5 -1.76 -7.26 15.34
CA THR A 5 -1.01 -6.03 15.58
C THR A 5 -1.43 -4.97 14.56
N PHE A 6 -1.99 -3.89 15.04
CA PHE A 6 -2.21 -2.67 14.27
C PHE A 6 -1.03 -1.72 14.48
N THR A 7 -0.37 -1.32 13.40
CA THR A 7 0.69 -0.30 13.44
C THR A 7 0.15 1.00 12.87
N ILE A 8 0.30 2.07 13.64
CA ILE A 8 -0.19 3.41 13.29
C ILE A 8 1.02 4.34 13.18
N PRO A 9 1.58 4.54 11.95
CA PRO A 9 2.62 5.54 11.72
C PRO A 9 2.05 6.95 11.87
N CYS A 10 2.64 7.74 12.75
CA CYS A 10 2.17 9.09 13.10
C CYS A 10 3.24 10.14 12.85
N TYR A 11 2.91 11.19 12.12
CA TYR A 11 3.74 12.39 11.98
C TYR A 11 2.89 13.64 11.95
N ASN A 12 2.97 14.48 13.00
CA ASN A 12 2.11 15.64 13.21
C ASN A 12 0.62 15.28 13.09
N SER A 13 0.19 14.26 13.84
CA SER A 13 -1.13 13.63 13.75
C SER A 13 -2.03 13.92 14.94
N GLN A 14 -1.70 14.89 15.80
CA GLN A 14 -2.45 15.19 17.03
C GLN A 14 -3.96 15.36 16.83
N ASP A 15 -4.37 15.85 15.66
CA ASP A 15 -5.77 16.19 15.36
C ASP A 15 -6.60 14.99 14.86
N TYR A 16 -5.95 13.88 14.50
CA TYR A 16 -6.60 12.74 13.83
C TYR A 16 -6.46 11.42 14.61
N MET A 17 -5.28 11.14 15.16
CA MET A 17 -4.87 9.82 15.63
C MET A 17 -5.79 9.24 16.71
N ARG A 18 -6.47 10.06 17.51
CA ARG A 18 -7.35 9.57 18.59
C ARG A 18 -8.50 8.74 18.05
N HIS A 19 -9.15 9.18 16.96
CA HIS A 19 -10.25 8.45 16.35
C HIS A 19 -9.80 7.06 15.85
N CYS A 20 -8.66 6.98 15.18
CA CYS A 20 -8.06 5.72 14.76
C CYS A 20 -7.79 4.78 15.95
N ILE A 21 -7.13 5.29 16.99
CA ILE A 21 -6.69 4.48 18.12
C ILE A 21 -7.88 4.01 18.97
N ASP A 22 -8.84 4.90 19.26
CA ASP A 22 -9.98 4.61 20.13
C ASP A 22 -10.82 3.44 19.58
N ASN A 23 -11.06 3.41 18.27
CA ASN A 23 -11.80 2.33 17.62
C ASN A 23 -11.08 0.97 17.77
N ILE A 24 -9.75 0.94 17.66
CA ILE A 24 -9.00 -0.31 17.73
C ILE A 24 -8.87 -0.81 19.19
N VAL A 25 -8.55 0.07 20.13
CA VAL A 25 -8.39 -0.34 21.55
C VAL A 25 -9.70 -0.81 22.16
N ALA A 26 -10.84 -0.32 21.66
CA ALA A 26 -12.16 -0.77 22.11
C ALA A 26 -12.45 -2.25 21.78
N ALA A 27 -11.71 -2.86 20.85
CA ALA A 27 -11.84 -4.29 20.54
C ALA A 27 -11.22 -5.22 21.61
N GLY A 28 -10.50 -4.68 22.60
CA GLY A 28 -10.04 -5.42 23.78
C GLY A 28 -8.64 -6.03 23.65
N ASP A 29 -8.33 -6.99 24.53
CA ASP A 29 -6.97 -7.48 24.77
C ASP A 29 -6.40 -8.39 23.67
N GLU A 30 -7.18 -8.80 22.68
CA GLU A 30 -6.71 -9.65 21.58
C GLU A 30 -6.00 -8.84 20.47
N VAL A 31 -6.11 -7.50 20.50
CA VAL A 31 -5.36 -6.61 19.62
C VAL A 31 -4.11 -6.07 20.30
N GLU A 32 -3.11 -5.74 19.51
CA GLU A 32 -1.96 -4.93 19.87
C GLU A 32 -1.96 -3.68 19.00
N VAL A 33 -1.71 -2.52 19.57
CA VAL A 33 -1.61 -1.24 18.85
C VAL A 33 -0.21 -0.68 19.04
N ILE A 34 0.55 -0.54 17.96
CA ILE A 34 1.87 0.08 17.98
C ILE A 34 1.76 1.46 17.35
N ILE A 35 1.79 2.49 18.20
CA ILE A 35 1.79 3.88 17.76
C ILE A 35 3.24 4.29 17.54
N VAL A 36 3.59 4.62 16.30
CA VAL A 36 4.96 5.04 15.95
C VAL A 36 4.99 6.53 15.69
N ASN A 37 5.46 7.30 16.66
CA ASN A 37 5.72 8.73 16.48
C ASN A 37 7.03 8.94 15.72
N ASP A 38 6.92 9.33 14.45
CA ASP A 38 8.04 9.51 13.53
C ASP A 38 8.64 10.93 13.63
N GLY A 39 8.99 11.36 14.84
CA GLY A 39 9.64 12.65 15.09
C GLY A 39 8.73 13.86 14.92
N SER A 40 7.48 13.77 15.37
CA SER A 40 6.51 14.88 15.33
C SER A 40 6.95 16.08 16.17
N LYS A 41 6.52 17.26 15.77
CA LYS A 41 6.77 18.53 16.48
C LYS A 41 5.56 19.04 17.27
N ASP A 42 4.41 18.41 17.11
CA ASP A 42 3.16 18.68 17.79
C ASP A 42 2.96 17.75 19.00
N ASN A 43 1.74 17.63 19.52
CA ASN A 43 1.44 16.75 20.68
C ASN A 43 1.31 15.26 20.34
N THR A 44 1.58 14.83 19.11
CA THR A 44 1.46 13.42 18.69
C THR A 44 2.18 12.46 19.65
N GLY A 45 3.44 12.76 20.02
CA GLY A 45 4.22 11.93 20.93
C GLY A 45 3.61 11.83 22.32
N LYS A 46 3.12 12.93 22.87
CA LYS A 46 2.43 12.95 24.19
C LYS A 46 1.14 12.15 24.16
N ILE A 47 0.38 12.24 23.08
CA ILE A 47 -0.85 11.47 22.89
C ILE A 47 -0.52 9.97 22.86
N ALA A 48 0.54 9.55 22.14
CA ALA A 48 0.97 8.17 22.10
C ALA A 48 1.31 7.63 23.51
N ASP A 49 2.07 8.40 24.30
CA ASP A 49 2.43 8.05 25.69
C ASP A 49 1.19 7.99 26.61
N GLU A 50 0.20 8.88 26.43
CA GLU A 50 -1.08 8.85 27.14
C GLU A 50 -1.83 7.52 26.89
N TYR A 51 -1.89 7.06 25.63
CA TYR A 51 -2.55 5.80 25.27
C TYR A 51 -1.79 4.57 25.81
N GLU A 52 -0.46 4.55 25.74
CA GLU A 52 0.33 3.46 26.33
C GLU A 52 0.11 3.37 27.84
N LYS A 53 0.10 4.51 28.54
CA LYS A 53 -0.20 4.56 29.98
C LYS A 53 -1.61 4.10 30.32
N LYS A 54 -2.60 4.45 29.48
CA LYS A 54 -4.01 4.11 29.68
C LYS A 54 -4.31 2.64 29.37
N TYR A 55 -3.63 2.07 28.36
CA TYR A 55 -3.85 0.71 27.86
C TYR A 55 -2.54 -0.10 27.78
N PRO A 56 -1.85 -0.32 28.92
CA PRO A 56 -0.48 -0.86 28.91
C PRO A 56 -0.35 -2.30 28.39
N THR A 57 -1.47 -3.05 28.32
CA THR A 57 -1.51 -4.41 27.76
C THR A 57 -1.83 -4.43 26.27
N ILE A 58 -2.33 -3.31 25.71
CA ILE A 58 -2.79 -3.22 24.32
C ILE A 58 -1.89 -2.31 23.49
N VAL A 59 -1.51 -1.16 24.05
CA VAL A 59 -0.81 -0.10 23.33
C VAL A 59 0.67 -0.07 23.67
N LYS A 60 1.50 0.09 22.63
CA LYS A 60 2.94 0.38 22.73
C LYS A 60 3.24 1.65 21.95
N ALA A 61 3.83 2.64 22.59
CA ALA A 61 4.30 3.87 21.96
C ALA A 61 5.78 3.74 21.58
N ILE A 62 6.14 4.11 20.36
CA ILE A 62 7.51 4.15 19.86
C ILE A 62 7.82 5.59 19.44
N GLN A 63 8.75 6.21 20.16
CA GLN A 63 9.28 7.54 19.84
C GLN A 63 10.57 7.36 19.02
N LYS A 64 10.66 7.96 17.83
CA LYS A 64 11.85 7.85 16.99
C LYS A 64 12.13 9.13 16.20
N GLU A 65 13.32 9.27 15.69
CA GLU A 65 13.66 10.32 14.72
C GLU A 65 12.87 10.12 13.43
N ASN A 66 12.54 11.23 12.76
CA ASN A 66 11.80 11.18 11.51
C ASN A 66 12.56 10.38 10.44
N GLY A 67 11.91 9.38 9.92
CA GLY A 67 12.39 8.56 8.81
C GLY A 67 11.35 8.39 7.70
N GLY A 68 10.16 9.00 7.86
CA GLY A 68 9.03 8.91 6.96
C GLY A 68 8.17 7.66 7.18
N HIS A 69 7.04 7.61 6.50
CA HIS A 69 6.00 6.59 6.67
C HIS A 69 6.55 5.14 6.66
N GLY A 70 7.38 4.80 5.66
CA GLY A 70 7.99 3.45 5.57
C GLY A 70 8.81 3.08 6.80
N SER A 71 9.54 4.03 7.37
CA SER A 71 10.31 3.83 8.61
C SER A 71 9.39 3.54 9.79
N GLY A 72 8.23 4.20 9.88
CA GLY A 72 7.20 3.94 10.88
C GLY A 72 6.63 2.52 10.75
N VAL A 73 6.25 2.12 9.54
CA VAL A 73 5.77 0.74 9.26
C VAL A 73 6.82 -0.30 9.65
N MET A 74 8.08 -0.09 9.26
CA MET A 74 9.17 -1.01 9.60
C MET A 74 9.43 -1.10 11.12
N ALA A 75 9.28 0.01 11.84
CA ALA A 75 9.35 -0.01 13.31
C ALA A 75 8.21 -0.86 13.89
N GLY A 76 7.00 -0.74 13.35
CA GLY A 76 5.87 -1.59 13.70
C GLY A 76 6.15 -3.06 13.47
N ILE A 77 6.57 -3.48 12.27
CA ILE A 77 6.87 -4.88 11.93
C ILE A 77 7.92 -5.48 12.87
N ARG A 78 8.95 -4.71 13.23
CA ARG A 78 10.00 -5.19 14.15
C ARG A 78 9.50 -5.43 15.58
N ASN A 79 8.54 -4.62 16.02
CA ASN A 79 8.01 -4.67 17.40
C ASN A 79 6.71 -5.46 17.56
N ALA A 80 6.04 -5.82 16.48
CA ALA A 80 4.78 -6.55 16.48
C ALA A 80 4.90 -7.93 17.14
N THR A 81 3.86 -8.33 17.89
CA THR A 81 3.76 -9.63 18.58
C THR A 81 2.50 -10.42 18.19
N GLY A 82 1.57 -9.80 17.50
CA GLY A 82 0.33 -10.44 17.01
C GLY A 82 0.57 -11.50 15.94
N LEU A 83 -0.39 -12.38 15.78
CA LEU A 83 -0.36 -13.40 14.73
C LEU A 83 -0.42 -12.77 13.33
N PHE A 84 -1.24 -11.73 13.19
CA PHE A 84 -1.40 -10.95 11.96
C PHE A 84 -0.95 -9.50 12.17
N PHE A 85 -0.57 -8.86 11.09
CA PHE A 85 -0.08 -7.47 11.05
C PHE A 85 -0.88 -6.63 10.06
N LYS A 86 -1.34 -5.47 10.51
CA LYS A 86 -2.09 -4.48 9.73
C LYS A 86 -1.51 -3.09 9.94
N VAL A 87 -1.35 -2.34 8.85
CA VAL A 87 -1.07 -0.89 8.92
C VAL A 87 -2.38 -0.13 8.85
N VAL A 88 -2.53 0.87 9.71
CA VAL A 88 -3.60 1.87 9.63
C VAL A 88 -2.96 3.25 9.70
N ASP A 89 -3.20 4.09 8.70
CA ASP A 89 -2.69 5.46 8.69
C ASP A 89 -3.40 6.28 9.77
N SER A 90 -2.69 7.21 10.38
CA SER A 90 -3.17 7.94 11.57
C SER A 90 -4.38 8.84 11.33
N ASP A 91 -4.70 9.11 10.07
CA ASP A 91 -5.84 9.90 9.61
C ASP A 91 -6.98 9.05 9.04
N ASP A 92 -6.79 7.74 9.01
CA ASP A 92 -7.76 6.73 8.61
C ASP A 92 -8.28 5.97 9.85
N TRP A 93 -9.23 5.06 9.66
CA TRP A 93 -9.75 4.25 10.77
C TRP A 93 -10.29 2.89 10.34
N VAL A 94 -10.55 2.07 11.30
CA VAL A 94 -11.32 0.82 11.22
C VAL A 94 -12.41 0.87 12.30
N GLU A 95 -13.58 0.35 12.03
CA GLU A 95 -14.66 0.33 13.02
C GLU A 95 -14.42 -0.79 14.05
N THR A 96 -14.76 -0.54 15.33
CA THR A 96 -14.62 -1.53 16.40
C THR A 96 -15.37 -2.82 16.09
N SER A 97 -16.59 -2.73 15.54
CA SER A 97 -17.40 -3.88 15.12
C SER A 97 -16.66 -4.77 14.13
N ASP A 98 -15.97 -4.15 13.16
CA ASP A 98 -15.28 -4.85 12.09
C ASP A 98 -13.98 -5.49 12.59
N VAL A 99 -13.28 -4.84 13.54
CA VAL A 99 -12.15 -5.46 14.26
C VAL A 99 -12.61 -6.69 15.02
N LEU A 100 -13.75 -6.63 15.72
CA LEU A 100 -14.31 -7.77 16.47
C LEU A 100 -14.72 -8.90 15.50
N ASP A 101 -15.28 -8.59 14.36
CA ASP A 101 -15.63 -9.59 13.32
C ASP A 101 -14.37 -10.30 12.80
N MET A 102 -13.32 -9.55 12.47
CA MET A 102 -12.03 -10.12 12.07
C MET A 102 -11.39 -11.00 13.16
N LEU A 103 -11.45 -10.58 14.45
CA LEU A 103 -10.96 -11.40 15.55
C LEU A 103 -11.73 -12.72 15.68
N ASN A 104 -13.04 -12.69 15.52
CA ASN A 104 -13.89 -13.88 15.55
C ASN A 104 -13.59 -14.81 14.36
N LEU A 105 -13.41 -14.26 13.15
CA LEU A 105 -13.04 -15.02 11.97
C LEU A 105 -11.67 -15.71 12.16
N ILE A 106 -10.67 -14.98 12.67
CA ILE A 106 -9.35 -15.54 12.93
C ILE A 106 -9.42 -16.68 13.97
N LYS A 107 -10.17 -16.49 15.06
CA LYS A 107 -10.37 -17.55 16.08
C LYS A 107 -11.02 -18.79 15.51
N LYS A 108 -12.09 -18.62 14.71
CA LYS A 108 -12.74 -19.71 13.99
C LYS A 108 -11.75 -20.48 13.10
N HIS A 109 -10.93 -19.78 12.31
CA HIS A 109 -9.95 -20.43 11.44
C HIS A 109 -8.87 -21.17 12.24
N ILE A 110 -8.44 -20.64 13.41
CA ILE A 110 -7.52 -21.34 14.31
C ILE A 110 -8.14 -22.65 14.82
N GLU A 111 -9.40 -22.62 15.27
CA GLU A 111 -10.13 -23.80 15.74
C GLU A 111 -10.30 -24.84 14.63
N GLU A 112 -10.61 -24.41 13.42
CA GLU A 112 -10.76 -25.25 12.22
C GLU A 112 -9.39 -25.70 11.65
N LYS A 113 -8.26 -25.24 12.21
CA LYS A 113 -6.88 -25.49 11.72
C LYS A 113 -6.69 -25.02 10.27
N LEU A 114 -7.39 -23.99 9.87
CA LEU A 114 -7.22 -23.33 8.58
C LEU A 114 -6.02 -22.37 8.67
N ASP A 115 -4.96 -22.69 7.96
CA ASP A 115 -3.73 -21.89 7.95
C ASP A 115 -3.85 -20.78 6.89
N VAL A 116 -4.04 -19.54 7.32
CA VAL A 116 -4.15 -18.37 6.45
C VAL A 116 -2.90 -17.52 6.56
N ASP A 117 -2.28 -17.18 5.42
CA ASP A 117 -1.09 -16.31 5.34
C ASP A 117 -1.47 -14.84 5.11
N LEU A 118 -2.60 -14.60 4.44
CA LEU A 118 -3.05 -13.27 4.07
C LEU A 118 -4.58 -13.16 4.13
N TYR A 119 -5.08 -12.26 4.95
CA TYR A 119 -6.45 -11.78 4.82
C TYR A 119 -6.49 -10.56 3.90
N ILE A 120 -7.45 -10.57 2.98
CA ILE A 120 -7.79 -9.43 2.13
C ILE A 120 -9.18 -8.96 2.54
N THR A 121 -9.36 -7.64 2.72
CA THR A 121 -10.66 -7.01 3.01
C THR A 121 -10.93 -5.90 2.01
N ASN A 122 -12.17 -5.42 1.96
CA ASN A 122 -12.49 -4.19 1.24
C ASN A 122 -11.89 -2.98 1.97
N TYR A 123 -11.82 -1.86 1.25
CA TYR A 123 -11.62 -0.56 1.84
C TYR A 123 -12.56 0.47 1.23
N VAL A 124 -12.87 1.50 2.00
CA VAL A 124 -13.86 2.51 1.66
C VAL A 124 -13.16 3.86 1.50
N TYR A 125 -13.34 4.50 0.37
CA TYR A 125 -13.00 5.92 0.23
C TYR A 125 -14.07 6.77 0.90
N GLU A 126 -13.70 7.52 1.93
CA GLU A 126 -14.57 8.46 2.65
C GLU A 126 -14.25 9.88 2.20
N HIS A 127 -15.14 10.47 1.41
CA HIS A 127 -14.94 11.80 0.86
C HIS A 127 -15.46 12.88 1.81
N ALA A 128 -14.56 13.64 2.43
CA ALA A 128 -14.89 14.70 3.38
C ALA A 128 -15.72 15.85 2.76
N LYS A 129 -15.52 16.15 1.46
CA LYS A 129 -16.12 17.34 0.82
C LYS A 129 -17.61 17.20 0.53
N ASP A 130 -18.06 16.01 0.17
CA ASP A 130 -19.43 15.75 -0.27
C ASP A 130 -20.11 14.61 0.52
N ASN A 131 -19.44 14.11 1.53
CA ASN A 131 -19.89 13.01 2.40
C ASN A 131 -20.29 11.76 1.59
N THR A 132 -19.61 11.48 0.49
CA THR A 132 -19.84 10.30 -0.33
C THR A 132 -18.86 9.18 0.03
N ARG A 133 -19.32 7.94 -0.13
CA ARG A 133 -18.53 6.72 0.12
C ARG A 133 -18.39 5.92 -1.16
N PHE A 134 -17.20 5.36 -1.37
CA PHE A 134 -16.96 4.46 -2.49
C PHE A 134 -16.16 3.24 -2.03
N VAL A 135 -16.78 2.07 -2.12
CA VAL A 135 -16.17 0.81 -1.66
C VAL A 135 -15.39 0.13 -2.78
N MET A 136 -14.18 -0.27 -2.47
CA MET A 136 -13.32 -1.08 -3.33
C MET A 136 -13.47 -2.56 -2.98
N HIS A 137 -14.22 -3.28 -3.81
CA HIS A 137 -14.50 -4.72 -3.66
C HIS A 137 -13.61 -5.59 -4.54
N TYR A 138 -13.28 -6.78 -4.07
CA TYR A 138 -12.50 -7.78 -4.81
C TYR A 138 -13.32 -9.01 -5.25
N ARG A 139 -14.62 -9.08 -4.97
CA ARG A 139 -15.56 -10.19 -5.30
C ARG A 139 -15.48 -10.67 -6.76
N LYS A 140 -15.15 -9.78 -7.69
CA LYS A 140 -15.08 -10.11 -9.13
C LYS A 140 -13.78 -10.80 -9.54
N CYS A 141 -12.78 -10.74 -8.70
CA CYS A 141 -11.44 -11.24 -9.03
C CYS A 141 -10.88 -12.26 -8.03
N LEU A 142 -11.40 -12.31 -6.80
CA LEU A 142 -10.99 -13.25 -5.77
C LEU A 142 -12.17 -14.15 -5.36
N PRO A 143 -11.94 -15.44 -5.03
CA PRO A 143 -12.85 -16.20 -4.21
C PRO A 143 -13.09 -15.47 -2.89
N HIS A 144 -14.27 -15.54 -2.30
CA HIS A 144 -14.61 -14.85 -1.07
C HIS A 144 -15.27 -15.79 -0.06
N GLU A 145 -15.04 -15.53 1.21
CA GLU A 145 -15.48 -16.34 2.35
C GLU A 145 -15.00 -17.81 2.28
N GLU A 146 -13.90 -18.04 1.58
CA GLU A 146 -13.22 -19.33 1.48
C GLU A 146 -11.71 -19.13 1.33
N ALA A 147 -10.91 -20.10 1.79
CA ALA A 147 -9.48 -20.08 1.57
C ALA A 147 -9.15 -20.50 0.14
N PHE A 148 -8.19 -19.82 -0.47
CA PHE A 148 -7.78 -20.07 -1.85
C PHE A 148 -6.27 -19.85 -2.01
N ASP A 149 -5.71 -20.40 -3.07
CA ASP A 149 -4.37 -20.04 -3.53
C ASP A 149 -4.41 -19.12 -4.77
N TRP A 150 -3.26 -18.61 -5.16
CA TRP A 150 -3.16 -17.69 -6.29
C TRP A 150 -3.56 -18.30 -7.65
N THR A 151 -3.74 -19.62 -7.77
CA THR A 151 -4.18 -20.26 -9.02
C THR A 151 -5.68 -20.07 -9.26
N GLU A 152 -6.43 -19.81 -8.21
CA GLU A 152 -7.88 -19.61 -8.24
C GLU A 152 -8.29 -18.15 -8.50
N MET A 153 -7.33 -17.23 -8.44
CA MET A 153 -7.56 -15.82 -8.74
C MET A 153 -8.05 -15.64 -10.18
N LYS A 154 -9.14 -14.91 -10.35
CA LYS A 154 -9.66 -14.51 -11.66
C LYS A 154 -8.89 -13.30 -12.20
N ARG A 155 -9.24 -12.83 -13.41
CA ARG A 155 -8.59 -11.68 -14.02
C ARG A 155 -8.83 -10.39 -13.21
N VAL A 156 -7.78 -9.90 -12.57
CA VAL A 156 -7.79 -8.60 -11.87
C VAL A 156 -7.86 -7.46 -12.89
N LYS A 157 -8.78 -6.52 -12.71
CA LYS A 157 -8.86 -5.30 -13.50
C LYS A 157 -7.84 -4.26 -12.98
N LEU A 158 -7.62 -3.20 -13.74
CA LEU A 158 -6.66 -2.15 -13.36
C LEU A 158 -7.06 -1.43 -12.07
N GLU A 159 -8.34 -1.24 -11.88
CA GLU A 159 -8.96 -0.60 -10.73
C GLU A 159 -9.04 -1.46 -9.46
N THR A 160 -8.71 -2.74 -9.54
CA THR A 160 -8.80 -3.68 -8.41
C THR A 160 -7.42 -4.20 -7.98
N VAL A 161 -6.40 -3.33 -8.02
CA VAL A 161 -5.08 -3.65 -7.47
C VAL A 161 -5.17 -3.61 -5.94
N LEU A 162 -4.56 -4.61 -5.31
CA LEU A 162 -4.48 -4.68 -3.85
C LEU A 162 -3.60 -3.54 -3.33
N LEU A 163 -4.15 -2.74 -2.43
CA LEU A 163 -3.42 -1.69 -1.72
C LEU A 163 -3.17 -2.11 -0.27
N MET A 164 -2.26 -1.43 0.42
CA MET A 164 -1.95 -1.63 1.84
C MET A 164 -3.22 -1.67 2.70
N HIS A 165 -4.19 -0.82 2.38
CA HIS A 165 -5.47 -0.69 3.09
C HIS A 165 -6.26 -2.00 3.15
N SER A 166 -6.17 -2.86 2.12
CA SER A 166 -6.90 -4.14 2.04
C SER A 166 -6.14 -5.32 2.63
N LEU A 167 -4.87 -5.18 3.02
CA LEU A 167 -4.00 -6.30 3.34
C LEU A 167 -3.77 -6.44 4.85
N MET A 168 -3.91 -7.67 5.35
CA MET A 168 -3.53 -8.05 6.70
C MET A 168 -2.70 -9.34 6.60
N TYR A 169 -1.39 -9.20 6.79
CA TYR A 169 -0.42 -10.28 6.62
C TYR A 169 -0.21 -11.09 7.89
N ARG A 170 -0.05 -12.39 7.77
CA ARG A 170 0.54 -13.19 8.82
C ARG A 170 1.96 -12.70 9.09
N LEU A 171 2.26 -12.40 10.34
CA LEU A 171 3.45 -11.65 10.73
C LEU A 171 4.76 -12.40 10.43
N ASP A 172 4.80 -13.70 10.67
CA ASP A 172 5.97 -14.52 10.35
C ASP A 172 6.26 -14.55 8.84
N LYS A 173 5.22 -14.67 8.02
CA LYS A 173 5.32 -14.63 6.54
C LYS A 173 5.72 -13.26 6.03
N LEU A 174 5.20 -12.19 6.65
CA LEU A 174 5.63 -10.83 6.34
C LEU A 174 7.13 -10.64 6.62
N ARG A 175 7.62 -11.15 7.75
CA ARG A 175 9.05 -11.12 8.11
C ARG A 175 9.91 -12.00 7.19
N GLU A 176 9.42 -13.17 6.79
CA GLU A 176 10.07 -14.08 5.83
C GLU A 176 10.29 -13.39 4.48
N SER A 177 9.38 -12.51 4.06
CA SER A 177 9.49 -11.74 2.81
C SER A 177 10.67 -10.78 2.76
N LYS A 178 11.31 -10.51 3.91
CA LYS A 178 12.41 -9.54 4.07
C LYS A 178 12.05 -8.17 3.51
N LEU A 179 10.77 -7.80 3.64
CA LEU A 179 10.29 -6.48 3.25
C LEU A 179 11.16 -5.40 3.90
N ASP A 180 11.66 -4.48 3.09
CA ASP A 180 12.39 -3.29 3.53
C ASP A 180 11.82 -2.05 2.83
N LEU A 181 11.38 -1.08 3.64
CA LEU A 181 10.78 0.15 3.15
C LEU A 181 11.78 1.30 3.32
N PRO A 182 12.10 2.04 2.24
CA PRO A 182 13.08 3.10 2.28
C PRO A 182 12.61 4.28 3.14
N ASN A 183 13.55 4.88 3.88
CA ASN A 183 13.30 6.10 4.64
C ASN A 183 13.02 7.28 3.70
N HIS A 184 12.29 8.30 4.23
CA HIS A 184 11.99 9.56 3.55
C HIS A 184 11.46 9.38 2.12
N THR A 185 10.59 8.39 1.94
CA THR A 185 10.04 8.04 0.63
C THR A 185 8.53 7.91 0.72
N PHE A 186 7.81 8.64 -0.12
CA PHE A 186 6.36 8.47 -0.31
C PHE A 186 6.07 7.26 -1.22
N TYR A 187 4.83 6.79 -1.22
CA TYR A 187 4.35 5.69 -2.08
C TYR A 187 4.96 4.31 -1.76
N VAL A 188 5.52 4.15 -0.57
CA VAL A 188 6.10 2.87 -0.09
C VAL A 188 5.03 1.79 0.16
N ASP A 189 3.77 2.19 0.29
CA ASP A 189 2.59 1.33 0.31
C ASP A 189 2.55 0.36 -0.88
N ASN A 190 3.07 0.77 -2.05
CA ASN A 190 3.20 -0.10 -3.22
C ASN A 190 4.26 -1.20 -3.02
N ILE A 191 5.36 -0.90 -2.34
CA ILE A 191 6.37 -1.91 -1.98
C ILE A 191 5.77 -2.89 -0.97
N TYR A 192 5.09 -2.35 0.07
CA TYR A 192 4.40 -3.13 1.10
C TYR A 192 3.37 -4.09 0.51
N ALA A 193 2.60 -3.63 -0.48
CA ALA A 193 1.58 -4.44 -1.12
C ALA A 193 2.13 -5.44 -2.15
N TYR A 194 3.35 -5.24 -2.67
CA TYR A 194 3.91 -6.03 -3.76
C TYR A 194 4.89 -7.11 -3.29
N VAL A 195 5.85 -6.71 -2.44
CA VAL A 195 6.98 -7.58 -2.08
C VAL A 195 6.57 -8.83 -1.32
N PRO A 196 5.63 -8.80 -0.35
CA PRO A 196 5.28 -10.00 0.41
C PRO A 196 4.42 -11.02 -0.35
N LEU A 197 3.75 -10.64 -1.44
CA LEU A 197 2.72 -11.49 -2.08
C LEU A 197 3.18 -12.92 -2.43
N PRO A 198 4.39 -13.17 -2.96
CA PRO A 198 4.82 -14.53 -3.29
C PRO A 198 5.02 -15.46 -2.07
N PHE A 199 5.11 -14.89 -0.88
CA PHE A 199 5.24 -15.63 0.38
C PHE A 199 3.88 -16.05 0.95
N MET A 200 2.79 -15.47 0.46
CA MET A 200 1.42 -15.72 0.89
C MET A 200 0.81 -16.83 0.03
N LYS A 201 0.76 -18.06 0.53
CA LYS A 201 0.26 -19.21 -0.23
C LYS A 201 -1.23 -19.42 -0.02
N ASN A 202 -1.68 -19.32 1.23
CA ASN A 202 -3.07 -19.48 1.62
C ASN A 202 -3.69 -18.10 1.87
N VAL A 203 -4.62 -17.73 1.04
CA VAL A 203 -5.26 -16.40 1.06
C VAL A 203 -6.73 -16.56 1.41
N PHE A 204 -7.25 -15.61 2.18
CA PHE A 204 -8.68 -15.53 2.47
C PHE A 204 -9.17 -14.11 2.17
N TYR A 205 -10.16 -13.98 1.33
CA TYR A 205 -10.83 -12.70 1.10
C TYR A 205 -12.12 -12.66 1.89
N HIS A 206 -12.12 -11.85 2.95
CA HIS A 206 -13.31 -11.51 3.72
C HIS A 206 -13.95 -10.26 3.14
N ASP A 207 -15.22 -10.40 2.72
CA ASP A 207 -15.94 -9.34 2.01
C ASP A 207 -16.52 -8.30 2.97
N LEU A 208 -15.66 -7.77 3.83
CA LEU A 208 -15.93 -6.79 4.87
C LEU A 208 -15.34 -5.42 4.47
N ASP A 209 -16.11 -4.35 4.66
CA ASP A 209 -15.70 -2.97 4.40
C ASP A 209 -14.85 -2.44 5.57
N PHE A 210 -13.67 -3.04 5.75
CA PHE A 210 -12.88 -2.99 6.97
C PHE A 210 -12.13 -1.67 7.18
N TYR A 211 -11.55 -1.11 6.13
CA TYR A 211 -10.65 0.04 6.23
C TYR A 211 -11.30 1.28 5.64
N HIS A 212 -11.36 2.36 6.40
CA HIS A 212 -11.91 3.65 5.98
C HIS A 212 -10.79 4.62 5.65
N TYR A 213 -10.64 4.94 4.36
CA TYR A 213 -9.62 5.83 3.85
C TYR A 213 -10.19 7.24 3.66
N PHE A 214 -9.71 8.18 4.47
CA PHE A 214 -10.19 9.56 4.47
C PHE A 214 -9.57 10.38 3.34
N ILE A 215 -10.42 10.86 2.40
CA ILE A 215 -9.99 11.64 1.25
C ILE A 215 -10.58 13.06 1.30
N GLY A 216 -9.78 14.05 0.89
CA GLY A 216 -10.23 15.42 0.70
C GLY A 216 -9.55 16.47 1.58
N ARG A 217 -8.50 16.10 2.30
CA ARG A 217 -7.61 17.06 2.96
C ARG A 217 -6.69 17.75 1.96
N GLU A 218 -6.38 19.03 2.20
CA GLU A 218 -5.35 19.74 1.45
C GLU A 218 -3.97 19.09 1.66
N GLY A 219 -3.20 18.95 0.57
CA GLY A 219 -1.84 18.43 0.61
C GLY A 219 -1.68 16.91 0.60
N GLN A 220 -2.77 16.16 0.38
CA GLN A 220 -2.68 14.71 0.23
C GLN A 220 -1.73 14.28 -0.90
N SER A 221 -1.07 13.15 -0.73
CA SER A 221 -0.01 12.65 -1.62
C SER A 221 -0.47 12.28 -3.04
N ILE A 222 -1.78 12.11 -3.24
CA ILE A 222 -2.41 11.71 -4.51
C ILE A 222 -2.67 12.86 -5.48
N ASP A 223 -2.41 14.13 -5.11
CA ASP A 223 -2.50 15.24 -6.05
C ASP A 223 -1.44 15.13 -7.16
N TYR A 224 -1.86 15.31 -8.43
CA TYR A 224 -0.98 15.14 -9.59
C TYR A 224 0.27 16.04 -9.56
N LYS A 225 0.10 17.30 -9.15
CA LYS A 225 1.20 18.26 -9.05
C LYS A 225 2.21 17.82 -7.97
N THR A 226 1.70 17.38 -6.83
CA THR A 226 2.47 16.82 -5.73
C THR A 226 3.21 15.55 -6.16
N MET A 227 2.55 14.62 -6.86
CA MET A 227 3.18 13.44 -7.41
C MET A 227 4.32 13.77 -8.39
N CYS A 228 4.11 14.74 -9.28
CA CYS A 228 5.14 15.19 -10.21
C CYS A 228 6.35 15.84 -9.51
N SER A 229 6.14 16.57 -8.41
CA SER A 229 7.24 17.14 -7.61
C SER A 229 8.05 16.05 -6.90
N ARG A 230 7.43 14.92 -6.56
CA ARG A 230 8.03 13.76 -5.88
C ARG A 230 8.47 12.64 -6.84
N HIS A 231 8.69 12.95 -8.12
CA HIS A 231 9.01 11.94 -9.14
C HIS A 231 10.24 11.07 -8.82
N GLU A 232 11.23 11.60 -8.10
CA GLU A 232 12.43 10.84 -7.70
C GLU A 232 12.09 9.75 -6.69
N GLN A 233 11.19 10.05 -5.75
CA GLN A 233 10.71 9.07 -4.77
C GLN A 233 9.87 8.00 -5.46
N GLN A 234 9.00 8.39 -6.40
CA GLN A 234 8.24 7.45 -7.22
C GLN A 234 9.15 6.54 -8.05
N GLN A 235 10.23 7.07 -8.62
CA GLN A 235 11.25 6.26 -9.30
C GLN A 235 11.95 5.29 -8.35
N ARG A 236 12.29 5.74 -7.13
CA ARG A 236 12.90 4.90 -6.09
C ARG A 236 12.00 3.71 -5.75
N VAL A 237 10.72 3.96 -5.49
CA VAL A 237 9.73 2.91 -5.21
C VAL A 237 9.66 1.91 -6.36
N PHE A 238 9.49 2.39 -7.59
CA PHE A 238 9.43 1.51 -8.76
C PHE A 238 10.71 0.66 -8.92
N LYS A 239 11.89 1.28 -8.77
CA LYS A 239 13.17 0.57 -8.90
C LYS A 239 13.33 -0.52 -7.83
N ILE A 240 12.90 -0.29 -6.60
CA ILE A 240 12.89 -1.31 -5.54
C ILE A 240 11.99 -2.47 -5.95
N MET A 241 10.74 -2.21 -6.33
CA MET A 241 9.82 -3.26 -6.79
C MET A 241 10.38 -4.04 -8.00
N PHE A 242 11.01 -3.34 -8.94
CA PHE A 242 11.57 -3.91 -10.16
C PHE A 242 12.83 -4.77 -9.90
N LYS A 243 13.63 -4.41 -8.88
CA LYS A 243 14.84 -5.16 -8.46
C LYS A 243 14.51 -6.38 -7.61
N THR A 244 13.41 -6.34 -6.85
CA THR A 244 13.07 -7.40 -5.89
C THR A 244 12.84 -8.74 -6.58
N TYR A 245 12.20 -8.75 -7.75
CA TYR A 245 11.94 -9.96 -8.52
C TYR A 245 12.38 -9.74 -9.97
N ASN A 246 13.38 -10.49 -10.42
CA ASN A 246 13.84 -10.46 -11.80
C ASN A 246 12.86 -11.14 -12.75
N TYR A 247 13.16 -11.10 -14.05
CA TYR A 247 12.30 -11.70 -15.08
C TYR A 247 12.00 -13.18 -14.84
N ASP A 248 13.03 -13.96 -14.42
CA ASP A 248 12.88 -15.40 -14.22
C ASP A 248 12.11 -15.70 -12.94
N ASP A 249 12.37 -14.97 -11.83
CA ASP A 249 11.60 -15.07 -10.59
C ASP A 249 10.11 -14.91 -10.86
N LEU A 250 9.74 -13.82 -11.54
CA LEU A 250 8.35 -13.53 -11.85
C LEU A 250 7.72 -14.60 -12.76
N ASN A 251 8.48 -15.17 -13.69
CA ASN A 251 7.95 -16.21 -14.56
C ASN A 251 7.90 -17.60 -13.89
N GLY A 252 8.60 -17.79 -12.78
CA GLY A 252 8.55 -19.01 -11.95
C GLY A 252 7.28 -19.13 -11.11
N TYR A 253 6.57 -18.02 -10.83
CA TYR A 253 5.34 -18.04 -10.03
C TYR A 253 4.14 -18.65 -10.77
N PRO A 254 3.11 -19.13 -10.03
CA PRO A 254 1.85 -19.59 -10.60
C PRO A 254 1.27 -18.57 -11.58
N ARG A 255 0.62 -19.05 -12.64
CA ARG A 255 0.19 -18.22 -13.79
C ARG A 255 -0.57 -16.96 -13.38
N HIS A 256 -1.48 -17.04 -12.41
CA HIS A 256 -2.33 -15.92 -12.04
C HIS A 256 -1.57 -14.90 -11.17
N LEU A 257 -0.80 -15.36 -10.19
CA LEU A 257 0.09 -14.50 -9.41
C LEU A 257 1.10 -13.78 -10.33
N ARG A 258 1.76 -14.53 -11.23
CA ARG A 258 2.69 -13.95 -12.21
C ARG A 258 2.05 -12.84 -13.04
N LYS A 259 0.83 -13.09 -13.56
CA LYS A 259 0.08 -12.07 -14.33
C LYS A 259 -0.26 -10.85 -13.48
N TYR A 260 -0.62 -11.07 -12.22
CA TYR A 260 -0.92 -10.01 -11.28
C TYR A 260 0.33 -9.18 -10.98
N MET A 261 1.45 -9.80 -10.63
CA MET A 261 2.72 -9.14 -10.33
C MET A 261 3.22 -8.29 -11.52
N TRP A 262 3.19 -8.85 -12.74
CA TRP A 262 3.51 -8.08 -13.94
C TRP A 262 2.58 -6.89 -14.16
N LYS A 263 1.29 -7.07 -13.90
CA LYS A 263 0.31 -5.99 -14.03
C LYS A 263 0.55 -4.89 -13.02
N TYR A 264 0.87 -5.24 -11.79
CA TYR A 264 1.17 -4.26 -10.76
C TYR A 264 2.42 -3.44 -11.15
N LEU A 265 3.51 -4.11 -11.52
CA LEU A 265 4.71 -3.42 -12.02
C LEU A 265 4.39 -2.49 -13.21
N MET A 266 3.56 -2.94 -14.15
CA MET A 266 3.14 -2.12 -15.29
C MET A 266 2.42 -0.84 -14.85
N ILE A 267 1.54 -0.93 -13.85
CA ILE A 267 0.79 0.22 -13.33
C ILE A 267 1.76 1.22 -12.70
N ILE A 268 2.63 0.76 -11.80
CA ILE A 268 3.60 1.63 -11.14
C ILE A 268 4.61 2.20 -12.12
N TYR A 269 5.03 1.42 -13.14
CA TYR A 269 5.86 1.91 -14.24
C TYR A 269 5.17 3.06 -15.01
N ALA A 270 3.89 2.89 -15.37
CA ALA A 270 3.12 3.92 -16.06
C ALA A 270 3.00 5.19 -15.21
N ILE A 271 2.67 5.06 -13.92
CA ILE A 271 2.61 6.18 -12.98
C ILE A 271 3.98 6.87 -12.88
N THR A 272 5.07 6.11 -12.76
CA THR A 272 6.43 6.67 -12.71
C THR A 272 6.75 7.48 -13.96
N ILE A 273 6.47 6.95 -15.15
CA ILE A 273 6.66 7.69 -16.40
C ILE A 273 5.80 8.96 -16.43
N MET A 274 4.55 8.87 -16.00
CA MET A 274 3.64 10.03 -15.96
C MET A 274 4.17 11.13 -15.03
N THR A 275 4.73 10.79 -13.88
CA THR A 275 5.31 11.77 -12.94
C THR A 275 6.59 12.41 -13.50
N ILE A 276 7.42 11.66 -14.22
CA ILE A 276 8.63 12.21 -14.87
C ILE A 276 8.26 13.20 -15.97
N VAL A 277 7.31 12.85 -16.85
CA VAL A 277 6.96 13.66 -18.03
C VAL A 277 5.87 14.69 -17.76
N GLY A 278 5.22 14.64 -16.60
CA GLY A 278 4.06 15.47 -16.27
C GLY A 278 4.35 16.95 -16.05
N VAL A 279 5.58 17.31 -15.75
CA VAL A 279 6.02 18.69 -15.46
C VAL A 279 6.46 19.37 -16.75
N LYS A 280 5.96 20.60 -16.98
CA LYS A 280 6.32 21.41 -18.16
C LYS A 280 7.61 22.21 -17.95
N GLU A 281 7.81 22.66 -16.73
CA GLU A 281 8.99 23.38 -16.29
C GLU A 281 10.20 22.42 -16.39
N ASP A 282 11.36 22.94 -16.70
CA ASP A 282 12.62 22.15 -16.81
C ASP A 282 12.60 20.99 -17.79
N LYS A 283 11.95 21.19 -18.91
CA LYS A 283 11.86 20.17 -19.98
C LYS A 283 13.18 19.51 -20.38
N PRO A 284 14.34 20.24 -20.47
CA PRO A 284 15.63 19.62 -20.74
C PRO A 284 16.04 18.62 -19.66
N LEU A 285 15.95 19.02 -18.37
CA LEU A 285 16.29 18.18 -17.23
C LEU A 285 15.39 16.93 -17.20
N ARG A 286 14.08 17.10 -17.36
CA ARG A 286 13.13 15.97 -17.35
C ARG A 286 13.33 15.00 -18.49
N LYS A 287 13.77 15.45 -19.65
CA LYS A 287 14.16 14.57 -20.75
C LYS A 287 15.39 13.74 -20.40
N GLN A 288 16.35 14.32 -19.69
CA GLN A 288 17.52 13.59 -19.25
C GLN A 288 17.14 12.57 -18.19
N VAL A 289 16.37 12.95 -17.16
CA VAL A 289 15.84 12.03 -16.13
C VAL A 289 15.09 10.85 -16.79
N TYR A 290 14.27 11.12 -17.80
CA TYR A 290 13.55 10.06 -18.52
C TYR A 290 14.51 9.08 -19.22
N LYS A 291 15.58 9.58 -19.86
CA LYS A 291 16.57 8.74 -20.53
C LYS A 291 17.37 7.90 -19.52
N ASP A 292 17.81 8.52 -18.43
CA ASP A 292 18.61 7.88 -17.39
C ASP A 292 17.81 6.79 -16.69
N PHE A 293 16.54 7.05 -16.38
CA PHE A 293 15.63 6.06 -15.80
C PHE A 293 15.50 4.81 -16.70
N HIS A 294 15.30 5.00 -18.00
CA HIS A 294 15.22 3.86 -18.93
C HIS A 294 16.53 3.11 -19.09
N LYS A 295 17.67 3.83 -19.11
CA LYS A 295 19.00 3.22 -19.16
C LYS A 295 19.23 2.34 -17.93
N GLU A 296 18.97 2.87 -16.75
CA GLU A 296 19.13 2.15 -15.47
C GLU A 296 18.24 0.90 -15.40
N LEU A 297 16.97 0.98 -15.81
CA LEU A 297 16.10 -0.20 -15.81
C LEU A 297 16.60 -1.30 -16.76
N LYS A 298 17.17 -0.91 -17.90
CA LYS A 298 17.76 -1.86 -18.84
C LYS A 298 19.00 -2.55 -18.25
N GLU A 299 19.81 -1.80 -17.48
CA GLU A 299 20.98 -2.34 -16.79
C GLU A 299 20.60 -3.28 -15.64
N ILE A 300 19.48 -3.03 -14.94
CA ILE A 300 18.98 -3.88 -13.87
C ILE A 300 18.49 -5.23 -14.40
N ASP A 301 17.57 -5.22 -15.37
CA ASP A 301 17.04 -6.43 -16.03
C ASP A 301 16.50 -6.06 -17.43
N GLU A 302 17.28 -6.37 -18.45
CA GLU A 302 16.91 -6.05 -19.83
C GLU A 302 15.65 -6.77 -20.30
N ARG A 303 15.42 -8.05 -19.90
CA ARG A 303 14.25 -8.83 -20.32
C ARG A 303 12.97 -8.28 -19.68
N ALA A 304 13.01 -8.00 -18.38
CA ALA A 304 11.90 -7.37 -17.67
C ALA A 304 11.60 -5.97 -18.23
N TYR A 305 12.64 -5.17 -18.47
CA TYR A 305 12.51 -3.84 -19.06
C TYR A 305 11.86 -3.88 -20.45
N ARG A 306 12.30 -4.80 -21.36
CA ARG A 306 11.70 -4.94 -22.69
C ARG A 306 10.22 -5.31 -22.60
N LYS A 307 9.86 -6.22 -21.68
CA LYS A 307 8.46 -6.61 -21.45
C LYS A 307 7.61 -5.42 -21.00
N LEU A 308 8.06 -4.63 -20.05
CA LEU A 308 7.33 -3.44 -19.58
C LEU A 308 7.23 -2.37 -20.67
N ARG A 309 8.32 -2.15 -21.42
CA ARG A 309 8.38 -1.09 -22.44
C ARG A 309 7.54 -1.37 -23.68
N TYR A 310 7.48 -2.61 -24.14
CA TYR A 310 6.92 -2.92 -25.46
C TYR A 310 5.67 -3.80 -25.43
N HIS A 311 5.39 -4.47 -24.31
CA HIS A 311 4.32 -5.46 -24.22
C HIS A 311 3.26 -5.10 -23.17
N THR A 312 3.08 -3.81 -22.89
CA THR A 312 2.11 -3.33 -21.89
C THR A 312 1.27 -2.18 -22.45
N ILE A 313 0.14 -1.87 -21.78
CA ILE A 313 -0.69 -0.70 -22.14
C ILE A 313 0.11 0.61 -21.98
N ALA A 314 1.04 0.67 -21.05
CA ALA A 314 1.94 1.81 -20.86
C ALA A 314 2.83 2.05 -22.09
N SER A 315 3.09 1.03 -22.92
CA SER A 315 3.91 1.15 -24.15
C SER A 315 3.40 2.24 -25.08
N PHE A 316 2.09 2.43 -25.16
CA PHE A 316 1.52 3.51 -25.98
C PHE A 316 2.01 4.89 -25.52
N LEU A 317 1.92 5.19 -24.22
CA LEU A 317 2.37 6.47 -23.66
C LEU A 317 3.89 6.66 -23.77
N ILE A 318 4.64 5.60 -23.52
CA ILE A 318 6.10 5.61 -23.47
C ILE A 318 6.69 5.85 -24.86
N ASN A 319 6.08 5.28 -25.90
CA ASN A 319 6.57 5.32 -27.27
C ASN A 319 6.01 6.48 -28.12
N LEU A 320 5.24 7.41 -27.53
CA LEU A 320 4.82 8.64 -28.20
C LEU A 320 6.05 9.42 -28.73
N PRO A 321 5.98 10.02 -29.94
CA PRO A 321 7.15 10.55 -30.62
C PRO A 321 7.78 11.76 -29.93
N THR A 322 6.98 12.60 -29.25
CA THR A 322 7.49 13.82 -28.64
C THR A 322 7.25 13.87 -27.13
N TYR A 323 8.15 14.52 -26.40
CA TYR A 323 7.99 14.76 -24.98
C TYR A 323 6.70 15.55 -24.65
N THR A 324 6.37 16.55 -25.46
CA THR A 324 5.16 17.37 -25.30
C THR A 324 3.90 16.53 -25.41
N LEU A 325 3.85 15.60 -26.35
CA LEU A 325 2.72 14.67 -26.52
C LEU A 325 2.63 13.69 -25.35
N LYS A 326 3.78 13.17 -24.88
CA LYS A 326 3.82 12.33 -23.65
C LYS A 326 3.24 13.06 -22.45
N SER A 327 3.68 14.29 -22.18
CA SER A 327 3.21 15.11 -21.06
C SER A 327 1.71 15.43 -21.16
N PHE A 328 1.21 15.79 -22.34
CA PHE A 328 -0.20 16.05 -22.57
C PHE A 328 -1.08 14.80 -22.33
N MET A 329 -0.69 13.67 -22.92
CA MET A 329 -1.44 12.41 -22.77
C MET A 329 -1.39 11.89 -21.33
N SER A 330 -0.26 12.02 -20.65
CA SER A 330 -0.14 11.64 -19.23
C SER A 330 -1.14 12.35 -18.36
N ARG A 331 -1.34 13.65 -18.53
CA ARG A 331 -2.35 14.42 -17.77
C ARG A 331 -3.77 13.96 -18.07
N LYS A 332 -4.09 13.74 -19.37
CA LYS A 332 -5.43 13.25 -19.74
C LYS A 332 -5.73 11.88 -19.16
N VAL A 333 -4.76 10.97 -19.23
CA VAL A 333 -4.89 9.61 -18.68
C VAL A 333 -5.06 9.68 -17.16
N TYR A 334 -4.23 10.47 -16.47
CA TYR A 334 -4.36 10.63 -15.02
C TYR A 334 -5.72 11.19 -14.62
N GLY A 335 -6.17 12.28 -15.24
CA GLY A 335 -7.48 12.86 -14.94
C GLY A 335 -8.67 11.95 -15.30
N PHE A 336 -8.50 11.05 -16.27
CA PHE A 336 -9.49 10.02 -16.55
C PHE A 336 -9.56 8.99 -15.40
N TYR A 337 -8.40 8.54 -14.91
CA TYR A 337 -8.35 7.58 -13.80
C TYR A 337 -8.82 8.18 -12.49
N GLN A 338 -8.47 9.42 -12.17
CA GLN A 338 -9.00 10.10 -10.97
C GLN A 338 -10.53 10.11 -10.96
N ARG A 339 -11.15 10.51 -12.09
CA ARG A 339 -12.63 10.51 -12.19
C ARG A 339 -13.23 9.11 -12.10
N LYS A 340 -12.58 8.10 -12.68
CA LYS A 340 -13.06 6.71 -12.65
C LYS A 340 -12.97 6.08 -11.27
N LEU A 341 -11.91 6.37 -10.53
CA LEU A 341 -11.68 5.88 -9.17
C LEU A 341 -12.31 6.80 -8.11
N LYS A 342 -12.90 7.92 -8.54
CA LYS A 342 -13.44 8.93 -7.64
C LYS A 342 -12.42 9.44 -6.61
N ILE A 343 -11.15 9.51 -7.00
CA ILE A 343 -10.04 9.98 -6.17
C ILE A 343 -9.68 11.40 -6.65
N GLY A 344 -10.32 12.41 -6.11
CA GLY A 344 -10.00 13.80 -6.51
C GLY A 344 -11.10 14.77 -6.24
#